data_08450d8eb6dda89b62292501c0879b12
#
_entry.id   08450d8eb6dda89b62292501c0879b12
#
_cell.length_a   1.000
_cell.length_b   1.000
_cell.length_c   1.000
_cell.angle_alpha   90.00
_cell.angle_beta   90.00
_cell.angle_gamma   90.00
#
_symmetry.space_group_name_H-M   'P 1'
#
loop_
_entity.id
_entity.type
_entity.pdbx_description
1 polymer ?
#
loop_
_entity_poly.entity_id
_entity_poly.type
_entity_poly.pdbx_seq_one_letter_code
_entity_poly.pdbx_strand_id
1 'polypeptide(L)'
;TIAPRTGMLRAVPQMSAIYTNEAGDAVRSYTLSRVRKSLYDLETGYTKPGEFTGDDPIFDGLDEAGKELPDGRYRLTLEAATDGPSSTTQQMSYDFTLDTRAPVISSTAVAGEGEARTLSFDATDSSPLAGVELRADAEGTWYYRQLLEGDGEVQADGTHRYHVEVPVADLNRAWAEKGNEGEAPVSSFLVAW
;
A
#
# COMPACT_ATOMS: atom_id res chain seq x y z
N THR A 1 -0.87 5.25 -1.36
CA THR A 1 -1.79 6.12 -2.14
C THR A 1 -3.19 5.54 -2.12
N ILE A 2 -4.19 6.30 -1.65
CA ILE A 2 -5.58 5.85 -1.56
C ILE A 2 -6.38 6.55 -2.66
N ALA A 3 -6.87 5.77 -3.64
CA ALA A 3 -7.77 6.23 -4.69
C ALA A 3 -9.13 5.52 -4.53
N PRO A 4 -10.18 6.22 -4.09
CA PRO A 4 -11.49 5.60 -3.93
C PRO A 4 -12.08 5.23 -5.29
N ARG A 5 -12.65 4.04 -5.39
CA ARG A 5 -13.44 3.60 -6.55
C ARG A 5 -14.91 3.53 -6.14
N THR A 6 -15.75 4.17 -6.91
CA THR A 6 -17.17 4.23 -6.60
C THR A 6 -18.02 3.82 -7.79
N GLY A 7 -19.06 3.03 -7.53
CA GLY A 7 -20.12 2.73 -8.50
C GLY A 7 -21.45 3.29 -7.97
N MET A 8 -22.14 4.10 -8.77
CA MET A 8 -23.35 4.77 -8.32
C MET A 8 -24.52 4.53 -9.28
N LEU A 9 -25.70 4.24 -8.67
CA LEU A 9 -26.94 4.03 -9.43
C LEU A 9 -27.62 5.34 -9.87
N ARG A 10 -27.26 6.45 -9.23
CA ARG A 10 -27.75 7.79 -9.55
C ARG A 10 -26.57 8.71 -9.85
N ALA A 11 -26.84 9.75 -10.62
CA ALA A 11 -25.86 10.80 -10.81
C ALA A 11 -25.53 11.49 -9.47
N VAL A 12 -24.24 11.63 -9.21
CA VAL A 12 -23.70 12.36 -8.06
C VAL A 12 -22.92 13.52 -8.60
N PRO A 13 -23.45 14.74 -8.50
CA PRO A 13 -22.80 15.92 -9.06
C PRO A 13 -21.48 16.24 -8.36
N GLN A 14 -21.38 15.89 -7.09
CA GLN A 14 -20.23 16.19 -6.27
C GLN A 14 -20.06 15.14 -5.17
N MET A 15 -18.82 14.77 -4.92
CA MET A 15 -18.42 13.95 -3.80
C MET A 15 -17.27 14.63 -3.08
N SER A 16 -17.27 14.61 -1.75
CA SER A 16 -16.16 15.07 -0.93
C SER A 16 -15.42 13.88 -0.33
N ALA A 17 -14.09 13.97 -0.29
CA ALA A 17 -13.24 13.07 0.46
C ALA A 17 -12.54 13.88 1.54
N ILE A 18 -12.80 13.55 2.80
CA ILE A 18 -12.27 14.28 3.95
C ILE A 18 -11.42 13.31 4.77
N TYR A 19 -10.17 13.67 5.00
CA TYR A 19 -9.23 12.93 5.82
C TYR A 19 -9.11 13.60 7.19
N THR A 20 -9.35 12.84 8.23
CA THR A 20 -9.23 13.32 9.62
C THR A 20 -8.17 12.53 10.37
N ASN A 21 -7.49 13.18 11.30
CA ASN A 21 -6.57 12.55 12.25
C ASN A 21 -7.34 11.83 13.37
N GLU A 22 -6.63 11.20 14.29
CA GLU A 22 -7.21 10.50 15.44
C GLU A 22 -8.00 11.42 16.40
N ALA A 23 -7.65 12.71 16.45
CA ALA A 23 -8.38 13.70 17.22
C ALA A 23 -9.68 14.14 16.54
N GLY A 24 -9.91 13.77 15.29
CA GLY A 24 -11.07 14.16 14.49
C GLY A 24 -10.89 15.47 13.71
N ASP A 25 -9.68 16.05 13.72
CA ASP A 25 -9.40 17.25 12.95
C ASP A 25 -9.24 16.91 11.46
N ALA A 26 -9.87 17.69 10.59
CA ALA A 26 -9.67 17.56 9.15
C ALA A 26 -8.26 18.01 8.77
N VAL A 27 -7.49 17.12 8.17
CA VAL A 27 -6.09 17.38 7.76
C VAL A 27 -5.96 17.58 6.26
N ARG A 28 -6.87 16.99 5.49
CA ARG A 28 -6.92 17.11 4.01
C ARG A 28 -8.33 16.91 3.52
N SER A 29 -8.72 17.66 2.49
CA SER A 29 -10.01 17.47 1.83
C SER A 29 -9.91 17.61 0.31
N TYR A 30 -10.74 16.87 -0.39
CA TYR A 30 -10.87 16.93 -1.83
C TYR A 30 -12.33 16.97 -2.24
N THR A 31 -12.62 17.79 -3.24
CA THR A 31 -13.89 17.76 -3.92
C THR A 31 -13.76 17.06 -5.27
N LEU A 32 -14.46 15.96 -5.42
CA LEU A 32 -14.42 15.10 -6.59
C LEU A 32 -15.60 15.46 -7.50
N SER A 33 -15.36 16.20 -8.57
CA SER A 33 -16.41 16.76 -9.44
C SER A 33 -16.81 15.87 -10.62
N ARG A 34 -16.16 14.73 -10.81
CA ARG A 34 -16.36 13.86 -11.99
C ARG A 34 -17.16 12.59 -11.75
N VAL A 35 -17.68 12.39 -10.55
CA VAL A 35 -18.52 11.25 -10.21
C VAL A 35 -19.94 11.50 -10.70
N ARG A 36 -20.16 11.48 -12.04
CA ARG A 36 -21.32 12.14 -12.60
C ARG A 36 -22.36 11.26 -13.21
N LYS A 37 -22.04 10.06 -13.59
CA LYS A 37 -22.98 9.26 -14.37
C LYS A 37 -23.55 8.16 -13.51
N SER A 38 -24.87 8.02 -13.57
CA SER A 38 -25.53 6.82 -13.09
C SER A 38 -24.97 5.62 -13.86
N LEU A 39 -25.09 4.43 -13.28
CA LEU A 39 -24.82 3.18 -13.99
C LEU A 39 -25.74 3.00 -15.22
N TYR A 40 -26.76 3.85 -15.35
CA TYR A 40 -27.72 3.85 -16.43
C TYR A 40 -27.55 5.07 -17.30
N ASP A 41 -27.10 4.86 -18.53
CA ASP A 41 -27.14 5.82 -19.60
C ASP A 41 -28.41 5.57 -20.42
N LEU A 42 -29.19 6.63 -20.66
CA LEU A 42 -30.45 6.55 -21.41
C LEU A 42 -30.24 6.17 -22.89
N GLU A 43 -29.06 6.39 -23.45
CA GLU A 43 -28.75 6.03 -24.83
C GLU A 43 -28.22 4.59 -24.98
N THR A 44 -27.41 4.16 -24.04
CA THR A 44 -26.75 2.83 -24.11
C THR A 44 -27.32 1.82 -23.12
N GLY A 45 -28.20 2.26 -22.20
CA GLY A 45 -28.78 1.45 -21.14
C GLY A 45 -27.81 1.05 -20.03
N TYR A 46 -26.51 1.32 -20.17
CA TYR A 46 -25.51 0.99 -19.16
C TYR A 46 -24.26 1.87 -19.28
N THR A 47 -23.83 2.47 -18.20
CA THR A 47 -22.54 3.17 -18.13
C THR A 47 -21.56 2.40 -17.25
N LYS A 48 -20.30 2.42 -17.66
CA LYS A 48 -19.22 1.90 -16.79
C LYS A 48 -19.21 2.70 -15.47
N PRO A 49 -18.91 2.05 -14.34
CA PRO A 49 -18.64 2.75 -13.09
C PRO A 49 -17.62 3.86 -13.35
N GLY A 50 -17.83 5.04 -12.75
CA GLY A 50 -16.86 6.11 -12.82
C GLY A 50 -15.54 5.62 -12.19
N GLU A 51 -14.48 5.65 -12.98
CA GLU A 51 -13.12 5.47 -12.46
C GLU A 51 -12.51 6.86 -12.25
N PHE A 52 -11.71 7.01 -11.20
CA PHE A 52 -10.87 8.19 -11.04
C PHE A 52 -9.84 8.17 -12.16
N THR A 53 -9.73 9.28 -12.86
CA THR A 53 -8.67 9.44 -13.86
C THR A 53 -7.38 9.90 -13.18
N GLY A 54 -6.26 9.89 -13.89
CA GLY A 54 -4.97 10.34 -13.36
C GLY A 54 -4.94 11.81 -12.90
N ASP A 55 -5.98 12.58 -13.24
CA ASP A 55 -6.14 13.99 -12.83
C ASP A 55 -6.96 14.14 -11.54
N ASP A 56 -7.52 13.05 -11.00
CA ASP A 56 -8.28 13.11 -9.77
C ASP A 56 -7.33 13.18 -8.56
N PRO A 57 -7.67 13.98 -7.54
CA PRO A 57 -6.82 14.11 -6.38
C PRO A 57 -6.68 12.80 -5.63
N ILE A 58 -5.45 12.45 -5.32
CA ILE A 58 -5.07 11.25 -4.61
C ILE A 58 -4.41 11.69 -3.29
N PHE A 59 -4.78 11.03 -2.19
CA PHE A 59 -4.13 11.30 -0.92
C PHE A 59 -2.66 10.87 -0.97
N ASP A 60 -1.78 11.82 -0.75
CA ASP A 60 -0.33 11.71 -0.88
C ASP A 60 0.40 11.73 0.47
N GLY A 61 -0.35 11.75 1.60
CA GLY A 61 0.23 11.85 2.94
C GLY A 61 0.57 13.27 3.37
N LEU A 62 0.13 14.29 2.60
CA LEU A 62 0.36 15.69 2.92
C LEU A 62 -0.92 16.37 3.44
N ASP A 63 -0.76 17.38 4.28
CA ASP A 63 -1.86 18.24 4.72
C ASP A 63 -2.24 19.29 3.65
N GLU A 64 -3.21 20.17 3.97
CA GLU A 64 -3.65 21.25 3.06
C GLU A 64 -2.53 22.23 2.70
N ALA A 65 -1.50 22.36 3.53
CA ALA A 65 -0.35 23.24 3.31
C ALA A 65 0.80 22.55 2.54
N GLY A 66 0.64 21.25 2.21
CA GLY A 66 1.66 20.44 1.55
C GLY A 66 2.77 19.94 2.51
N LYS A 67 2.52 19.96 3.81
CA LYS A 67 3.42 19.39 4.81
C LYS A 67 3.09 17.93 5.06
N GLU A 68 4.12 17.10 5.25
CA GLU A 68 3.97 15.70 5.62
C GLU A 68 3.16 15.53 6.90
N LEU A 69 2.17 14.66 6.83
CA LEU A 69 1.37 14.26 7.98
C LEU A 69 2.18 13.26 8.82
N PRO A 70 2.07 13.31 10.15
CA PRO A 70 2.70 12.32 11.01
C PRO A 70 2.12 10.93 10.79
N ASP A 71 2.94 9.90 10.99
CA ASP A 71 2.46 8.53 11.05
C ASP A 71 1.41 8.37 12.14
N GLY A 72 0.40 7.55 11.87
CA GLY A 72 -0.69 7.31 12.82
C GLY A 72 -2.00 6.92 12.16
N ARG A 73 -3.05 6.90 12.98
CA ARG A 73 -4.40 6.54 12.52
C ARG A 73 -5.11 7.72 11.91
N TYR A 74 -5.74 7.46 10.78
CA TYR A 74 -6.54 8.42 10.03
C TYR A 74 -7.86 7.79 9.62
N ARG A 75 -8.81 8.65 9.33
CA ARG A 75 -10.10 8.26 8.78
C ARG A 75 -10.36 9.02 7.47
N LEU A 76 -10.67 8.28 6.42
CA LEU A 76 -11.26 8.81 5.20
C LEU A 76 -12.77 8.79 5.33
N THR A 77 -13.42 9.93 5.16
CA THR A 77 -14.88 10.03 5.02
C THR A 77 -15.18 10.47 3.59
N LEU A 78 -15.94 9.64 2.88
CA LEU A 78 -16.53 9.98 1.58
C LEU A 78 -17.96 10.44 1.82
N GLU A 79 -18.29 11.61 1.31
CA GLU A 79 -19.63 12.17 1.38
C GLU A 79 -20.11 12.50 -0.04
N ALA A 80 -21.27 12.00 -0.40
CA ALA A 80 -21.86 12.19 -1.71
C ALA A 80 -23.34 12.57 -1.59
N ALA A 81 -23.77 13.56 -2.35
CA ALA A 81 -25.17 13.95 -2.46
C ALA A 81 -25.68 13.65 -3.87
N THR A 82 -26.84 13.02 -3.96
CA THR A 82 -27.55 12.87 -5.24
C THR A 82 -28.20 14.19 -5.63
N ASP A 83 -28.37 14.42 -6.93
CA ASP A 83 -29.12 15.58 -7.42
C ASP A 83 -30.63 15.35 -7.39
N GLY A 84 -31.39 16.46 -7.52
CA GLY A 84 -32.84 16.47 -7.68
C GLY A 84 -33.63 16.67 -6.37
N PRO A 85 -34.97 16.71 -6.48
CA PRO A 85 -35.85 17.11 -5.37
C PRO A 85 -35.88 16.11 -4.20
N SER A 86 -35.36 14.91 -4.39
CA SER A 86 -35.17 13.88 -3.35
C SER A 86 -33.69 13.66 -3.07
N SER A 87 -32.89 14.72 -3.10
CA SER A 87 -31.47 14.67 -2.77
C SER A 87 -31.26 14.06 -1.38
N THR A 88 -30.39 13.07 -1.31
CA THR A 88 -29.97 12.46 -0.05
C THR A 88 -28.45 12.44 0.01
N THR A 89 -27.91 12.81 1.14
CA THR A 89 -26.46 12.66 1.40
C THR A 89 -26.18 11.24 1.90
N GLN A 90 -25.21 10.61 1.29
CA GLN A 90 -24.67 9.33 1.71
C GLN A 90 -23.25 9.55 2.22
N GLN A 91 -22.91 8.88 3.31
CA GLN A 91 -21.60 8.97 3.91
C GLN A 91 -21.03 7.58 4.15
N MET A 92 -19.74 7.41 3.89
CA MET A 92 -19.00 6.16 4.09
C MET A 92 -17.64 6.50 4.66
N SER A 93 -17.19 5.77 5.67
CA SER A 93 -15.91 6.03 6.31
C SER A 93 -15.04 4.79 6.35
N TYR A 94 -13.71 5.00 6.24
CA TYR A 94 -12.68 3.97 6.31
C TYR A 94 -11.56 4.45 7.23
N ASP A 95 -11.21 3.61 8.19
CA ASP A 95 -10.03 3.84 9.03
C ASP A 95 -8.81 3.21 8.36
N PHE A 96 -7.68 3.90 8.43
CA PHE A 96 -6.41 3.40 7.92
C PHE A 96 -5.24 3.95 8.75
N THR A 97 -4.09 3.32 8.64
CA THR A 97 -2.84 3.82 9.23
C THR A 97 -1.99 4.44 8.14
N LEU A 98 -1.52 5.66 8.37
CA LEU A 98 -0.44 6.27 7.58
C LEU A 98 0.87 5.84 8.22
N ASP A 99 1.72 5.22 7.43
CA ASP A 99 3.09 4.88 7.79
C ASP A 99 4.00 5.29 6.62
N THR A 100 4.88 6.22 6.89
CA THR A 100 5.80 6.80 5.89
C THR A 100 7.23 6.32 6.08
N ARG A 101 7.49 5.54 7.13
CA ARG A 101 8.82 5.00 7.40
C ARG A 101 9.07 3.75 6.58
N ALA A 102 10.29 3.65 6.09
CA ALA A 102 10.72 2.44 5.41
C ALA A 102 11.03 1.33 6.43
N PRO A 103 10.74 0.07 6.13
CA PRO A 103 11.18 -1.07 6.91
C PRO A 103 12.69 -1.08 7.12
N VAL A 104 13.12 -1.54 8.29
CA VAL A 104 14.54 -1.67 8.65
C VAL A 104 14.97 -3.13 8.54
N ILE A 105 15.99 -3.39 7.74
CA ILE A 105 16.66 -4.70 7.66
C ILE A 105 17.90 -4.67 8.54
N SER A 106 18.04 -5.68 9.38
CA SER A 106 19.16 -5.82 10.32
C SER A 106 19.59 -7.27 10.49
N SER A 107 20.69 -7.50 11.23
CA SER A 107 21.19 -8.83 11.60
C SER A 107 21.44 -9.76 10.39
N THR A 108 21.81 -9.20 9.23
CA THR A 108 22.04 -10.00 8.03
C THR A 108 23.27 -10.90 8.19
N ALA A 109 23.08 -12.19 7.98
CA ALA A 109 24.14 -13.20 8.04
C ALA A 109 23.92 -14.31 7.02
N VAL A 110 25.03 -14.92 6.56
CA VAL A 110 25.00 -16.18 5.81
C VAL A 110 25.74 -17.21 6.64
N ALA A 111 25.07 -18.27 7.02
CA ALA A 111 25.61 -19.37 7.83
C ALA A 111 25.53 -20.70 7.08
N GLY A 112 26.34 -21.69 7.49
CA GLY A 112 26.41 -23.01 6.87
C GLY A 112 27.49 -23.12 5.80
N GLU A 113 27.59 -24.31 5.20
CA GLU A 113 28.58 -24.62 4.16
C GLU A 113 27.91 -25.28 2.95
N GLY A 114 28.48 -25.07 1.76
CA GLY A 114 28.00 -25.68 0.52
C GLY A 114 26.52 -25.34 0.24
N GLU A 115 25.75 -26.38 -0.06
CA GLU A 115 24.30 -26.26 -0.34
C GLU A 115 23.45 -26.03 0.91
N ALA A 116 23.99 -26.26 2.12
CA ALA A 116 23.30 -26.02 3.37
C ALA A 116 23.44 -24.58 3.90
N ARG A 117 23.95 -23.66 3.08
CA ARG A 117 24.01 -22.23 3.44
C ARG A 117 22.62 -21.64 3.53
N THR A 118 22.41 -20.80 4.55
CA THR A 118 21.17 -20.06 4.77
C THR A 118 21.47 -18.58 4.95
N LEU A 119 20.80 -17.74 4.22
CA LEU A 119 20.73 -16.29 4.47
C LEU A 119 19.70 -16.05 5.56
N SER A 120 20.07 -15.33 6.61
CA SER A 120 19.14 -14.89 7.65
C SER A 120 19.24 -13.37 7.85
N PHE A 121 18.12 -12.76 8.21
CA PHE A 121 18.04 -11.34 8.58
C PHE A 121 16.77 -11.06 9.36
N ASP A 122 16.75 -9.94 10.06
CA ASP A 122 15.56 -9.42 10.71
C ASP A 122 15.00 -8.24 9.87
N ALA A 123 13.70 -8.24 9.68
CA ALA A 123 12.96 -7.10 9.12
C ALA A 123 12.02 -6.53 10.18
N THR A 124 12.05 -5.22 10.41
CA THR A 124 11.22 -4.55 11.41
C THR A 124 10.53 -3.33 10.80
N ASP A 125 9.29 -3.12 11.20
CA ASP A 125 8.49 -1.96 10.81
C ASP A 125 7.48 -1.60 11.89
N SER A 126 6.93 -0.39 11.84
CA SER A 126 5.79 0.04 12.66
C SER A 126 4.46 -0.55 12.19
N SER A 127 4.42 -1.09 10.98
CA SER A 127 3.28 -1.78 10.37
C SER A 127 3.62 -3.24 10.05
N PRO A 128 2.65 -4.16 9.99
CA PRO A 128 2.89 -5.51 9.51
C PRO A 128 3.43 -5.52 8.08
N LEU A 129 4.48 -6.29 7.85
CA LEU A 129 5.09 -6.45 6.53
C LEU A 129 4.37 -7.54 5.73
N ALA A 130 4.13 -7.27 4.46
CA ALA A 130 3.53 -8.25 3.54
C ALA A 130 4.57 -9.22 2.97
N GLY A 131 5.84 -8.82 2.89
CA GLY A 131 6.86 -9.68 2.33
C GLY A 131 8.26 -9.07 2.29
N VAL A 132 9.17 -9.88 1.79
CA VAL A 132 10.56 -9.49 1.52
C VAL A 132 10.96 -9.89 0.11
N GLU A 133 11.81 -9.11 -0.53
CA GLU A 133 12.42 -9.45 -1.81
C GLU A 133 13.93 -9.21 -1.80
N LEU A 134 14.63 -10.04 -2.58
CA LEU A 134 16.03 -9.83 -2.91
C LEU A 134 16.12 -9.32 -4.34
N ARG A 135 16.89 -8.25 -4.50
CA ARG A 135 17.10 -7.58 -5.79
C ARG A 135 18.55 -7.71 -6.20
N ALA A 136 18.78 -7.87 -7.51
CA ALA A 136 20.13 -8.00 -8.08
C ALA A 136 20.87 -6.66 -8.15
N ASP A 137 20.10 -5.55 -8.24
CA ASP A 137 20.62 -4.20 -8.44
C ASP A 137 19.80 -3.14 -7.72
N ALA A 138 20.30 -1.91 -7.69
CA ALA A 138 19.62 -0.76 -7.11
C ALA A 138 18.38 -0.30 -7.91
N GLU A 139 18.27 -0.73 -9.17
CA GLU A 139 17.16 -0.33 -10.07
C GLU A 139 15.90 -1.18 -9.87
N GLY A 140 15.99 -2.21 -9.03
CA GLY A 140 14.84 -2.95 -8.55
C GLY A 140 14.53 -4.25 -9.27
N THR A 141 15.49 -4.81 -10.00
CA THR A 141 15.33 -6.14 -10.61
C THR A 141 15.36 -7.22 -9.53
N TRP A 142 14.16 -7.63 -9.09
CA TRP A 142 14.05 -8.67 -8.08
C TRP A 142 14.20 -10.06 -8.71
N TYR A 143 14.82 -10.98 -7.97
CA TYR A 143 14.94 -12.37 -8.38
C TYR A 143 14.32 -13.35 -7.38
N TYR A 144 14.15 -12.97 -6.12
CA TYR A 144 13.51 -13.78 -5.10
C TYR A 144 12.50 -12.94 -4.31
N ARG A 145 11.38 -13.56 -3.97
CA ARG A 145 10.32 -12.96 -3.17
C ARG A 145 9.75 -14.00 -2.22
N GLN A 146 9.53 -13.59 -0.98
CA GLN A 146 8.86 -14.37 0.05
C GLN A 146 7.78 -13.52 0.70
N LEU A 147 6.57 -14.06 0.77
CA LEU A 147 5.49 -13.48 1.56
C LEU A 147 5.71 -13.79 3.03
N LEU A 148 5.39 -12.83 3.88
CA LEU A 148 5.41 -13.00 5.33
C LEU A 148 3.96 -13.23 5.80
N GLU A 149 3.82 -14.09 6.81
CA GLU A 149 2.51 -14.42 7.35
C GLU A 149 2.31 -13.79 8.72
N GLY A 150 1.10 -13.26 8.94
CA GLY A 150 0.71 -12.66 10.22
C GLY A 150 1.43 -11.34 10.52
N ASP A 151 1.36 -10.95 11.78
CA ASP A 151 1.86 -9.64 12.23
C ASP A 151 3.32 -9.71 12.72
N GLY A 152 4.00 -10.85 12.57
CA GLY A 152 5.32 -11.06 13.15
C GLY A 152 5.33 -11.04 14.69
N GLU A 153 6.50 -10.84 15.27
CA GLU A 153 6.65 -10.64 16.72
C GLU A 153 6.46 -9.16 17.06
N VAL A 154 5.36 -8.83 17.77
CA VAL A 154 5.10 -7.44 18.19
C VAL A 154 5.99 -7.11 19.38
N GLN A 155 6.86 -6.11 19.21
CA GLN A 155 7.78 -5.64 20.21
C GLN A 155 7.10 -4.72 21.23
N ALA A 156 7.76 -4.43 22.36
CA ALA A 156 7.22 -3.57 23.40
C ALA A 156 6.94 -2.13 22.95
N ASP A 157 7.62 -1.66 21.93
CA ASP A 157 7.43 -0.34 21.30
C ASP A 157 6.36 -0.32 20.21
N GLY A 158 5.69 -1.47 19.96
CA GLY A 158 4.66 -1.64 18.95
C GLY A 158 5.19 -1.97 17.55
N THR A 159 6.51 -2.10 17.36
CA THR A 159 7.05 -2.52 16.06
C THR A 159 6.83 -4.02 15.83
N HIS A 160 6.73 -4.39 14.56
CA HIS A 160 6.59 -5.76 14.08
C HIS A 160 7.94 -6.26 13.61
N ARG A 161 8.43 -7.36 14.19
CA ARG A 161 9.71 -7.99 13.84
C ARG A 161 9.47 -9.33 13.18
N TYR A 162 10.14 -9.54 12.06
CA TYR A 162 10.16 -10.80 11.33
C TYR A 162 11.60 -11.32 11.26
N HIS A 163 11.82 -12.54 11.72
CA HIS A 163 13.05 -13.25 11.44
C HIS A 163 12.89 -14.06 10.18
N VAL A 164 13.70 -13.79 9.17
CA VAL A 164 13.60 -14.41 7.84
C VAL A 164 14.82 -15.28 7.60
N GLU A 165 14.57 -16.53 7.21
CA GLU A 165 15.59 -17.47 6.79
C GLU A 165 15.29 -17.95 5.38
N VAL A 166 16.30 -17.88 4.51
CA VAL A 166 16.18 -18.31 3.11
C VAL A 166 17.36 -19.23 2.77
N PRO A 167 17.12 -20.49 2.40
CA PRO A 167 18.18 -21.36 1.89
C PRO A 167 18.85 -20.75 0.66
N VAL A 168 20.16 -20.66 0.63
CA VAL A 168 20.91 -20.12 -0.53
C VAL A 168 20.64 -20.94 -1.79
N ALA A 169 20.36 -22.24 -1.64
CA ALA A 169 19.93 -23.08 -2.76
C ALA A 169 18.64 -22.59 -3.44
N ASP A 170 17.68 -22.06 -2.66
CA ASP A 170 16.45 -21.48 -3.20
C ASP A 170 16.72 -20.16 -3.93
N LEU A 171 17.65 -19.35 -3.40
CA LEU A 171 18.10 -18.13 -4.05
C LEU A 171 18.78 -18.43 -5.40
N ASN A 172 19.68 -19.41 -5.43
CA ASN A 172 20.38 -19.82 -6.65
C ASN A 172 19.39 -20.36 -7.69
N ARG A 173 18.38 -21.14 -7.27
CA ARG A 173 17.33 -21.61 -8.16
C ARG A 173 16.55 -20.45 -8.75
N ALA A 174 16.08 -19.52 -7.92
CA ALA A 174 15.33 -18.35 -8.37
C ALA A 174 16.16 -17.45 -9.31
N TRP A 175 17.47 -17.33 -9.04
CA TRP A 175 18.41 -16.60 -9.87
C TRP A 175 18.55 -17.22 -11.28
N ALA A 176 18.70 -18.55 -11.33
CA ALA A 176 18.78 -19.30 -12.59
C ALA A 176 17.46 -19.25 -13.39
N GLU A 177 16.29 -19.30 -12.72
CA GLU A 177 14.98 -19.17 -13.37
C GLU A 177 14.78 -17.81 -14.05
N LYS A 178 15.50 -16.78 -13.63
CA LYS A 178 15.54 -15.46 -14.29
C LYS A 178 16.53 -15.39 -15.47
N GLY A 179 17.18 -16.51 -15.82
CA GLY A 179 18.13 -16.61 -16.92
C GLY A 179 19.55 -16.17 -16.58
N ASN A 180 19.88 -16.06 -15.29
CA ASN A 180 21.20 -15.66 -14.85
C ASN A 180 22.10 -16.88 -14.60
N GLU A 181 23.42 -16.68 -14.76
CA GLU A 181 24.45 -17.71 -14.49
C GLU A 181 25.15 -17.46 -13.18
N GLY A 182 25.68 -18.52 -12.56
CA GLY A 182 26.45 -18.45 -11.31
C GLY A 182 25.57 -18.40 -10.05
N GLU A 183 26.20 -18.04 -8.94
CA GLU A 183 25.51 -17.92 -7.64
C GLU A 183 24.74 -16.61 -7.53
N ALA A 184 23.60 -16.69 -6.86
CA ALA A 184 22.77 -15.53 -6.54
C ALA A 184 23.54 -14.52 -5.65
N PRO A 185 23.40 -13.22 -5.90
CA PRO A 185 24.10 -12.17 -5.14
C PRO A 185 23.43 -11.94 -3.78
N VAL A 186 23.68 -12.80 -2.80
CA VAL A 186 23.06 -12.78 -1.45
C VAL A 186 23.37 -11.51 -0.62
N SER A 187 24.29 -10.66 -1.07
CA SER A 187 24.68 -9.42 -0.36
C SER A 187 24.05 -8.16 -0.96
N SER A 188 23.21 -8.27 -1.99
CA SER A 188 22.83 -7.11 -2.79
C SER A 188 21.75 -6.26 -2.15
N PHE A 189 20.50 -6.37 -2.49
CA PHE A 189 19.48 -5.46 -2.01
C PHE A 189 18.33 -6.25 -1.40
N LEU A 190 18.22 -6.20 -0.07
CA LEU A 190 17.08 -6.68 0.67
C LEU A 190 16.05 -5.55 0.77
N VAL A 191 14.82 -5.83 0.41
CA VAL A 191 13.68 -4.91 0.50
C VAL A 191 12.53 -5.61 1.20
N ALA A 192 11.97 -4.96 2.19
CA ALA A 192 10.72 -5.37 2.84
C ALA A 192 9.60 -4.38 2.47
N TRP A 193 8.33 -4.85 2.43
CA TRP A 193 7.16 -4.01 2.11
C TRP A 193 5.90 -4.47 2.85
#